data_54ba209337b65a6e3049914e673cf3a7
#
_entry.id   54ba209337b65a6e3049914e673cf3a7
#
_cell.length_a   1.000
_cell.length_b   1.000
_cell.length_c   1.000
_cell.angle_alpha   90.00
_cell.angle_beta   90.00
_cell.angle_gamma   90.00
#
_symmetry.space_group_name_H-M   'P 1'
#
loop_
_entity.id
_entity.type
_entity.pdbx_description
1 polymer ?
#
loop_
_entity_poly.entity_id
_entity_poly.type
_entity_poly.pdbx_seq_one_letter_code
_entity_poly.pdbx_strand_id
1 'polypeptide(L)'
;MDMEMDFLKPTEVFRFFAEINRIPRPSKKEKRMIAYLEQFARERSLECEMDETGNVLIRKGATPGMENRKTVILQSHMDMVCEKNREVEFDFEKDAIRTWVDGDWLRADGTTLGADDGIGVAMELALLDASDIAHGPIECVFTRDEETGLSGAFGMKPGFMSGDILLNLDSEDEGQLFVSCAGGAATTAEFDFTPVDVPQDYFFFEVKVKGLTGGHSGDDINKKRANANKILARFLYNAWAKYDLYLCDIQAGGLHNAIPREAMAVCAIPMKDKESVRVDWNLFSADVEEEFSVTEKTMVFELQSESARLKAVDREVARKLIWTLQAVHNGILSMSQDMDLVETSSNLASIRLTDGNKILVKTSQRSSILSARHHVSNMVKAAFELAGARVEVGEGYPGWKMNPESDILKIAVETYKALFGREPKVLGIHAGLECGLFSEKYPGLDMVSFGPTLRGVHSPDERLLIPTVAMVWEHIKAILKNIPAKA
;
A
#
# COMPACT_ATOMS: atom_id res chain seq x y z
N MET A 1 -0.67 -21.74 -26.24
CA MET A 1 0.47 -22.66 -26.18
C MET A 1 0.95 -22.58 -24.74
N ASP A 2 0.53 -23.50 -23.88
CA ASP A 2 0.97 -23.52 -22.47
C ASP A 2 2.46 -23.82 -22.48
N MET A 3 3.27 -22.79 -22.20
CA MET A 3 4.69 -23.01 -22.01
C MET A 3 4.87 -23.69 -20.65
N GLU A 4 5.29 -24.96 -20.69
CA GLU A 4 5.67 -25.65 -19.48
C GLU A 4 6.86 -24.95 -18.86
N MET A 5 6.74 -24.50 -17.59
CA MET A 5 7.82 -23.83 -16.85
C MET A 5 8.89 -24.82 -16.37
N ASP A 6 8.83 -26.09 -16.79
CA ASP A 6 9.68 -27.20 -16.32
C ASP A 6 11.18 -26.99 -16.59
N PHE A 7 11.53 -26.09 -17.51
CA PHE A 7 12.93 -25.74 -17.81
C PHE A 7 13.46 -24.62 -16.91
N LEU A 8 12.60 -23.90 -16.21
CA LEU A 8 13.00 -22.81 -15.30
C LEU A 8 13.61 -23.38 -14.01
N LYS A 9 14.51 -22.62 -13.40
CA LYS A 9 15.18 -23.02 -12.14
C LYS A 9 14.90 -22.00 -11.04
N PRO A 10 14.62 -22.48 -9.82
CA PRO A 10 14.54 -23.87 -9.36
C PRO A 10 13.25 -24.55 -9.85
N THR A 11 13.41 -25.77 -10.41
CA THR A 11 12.30 -26.50 -11.07
C THR A 11 11.15 -26.76 -10.11
N GLU A 12 11.43 -27.09 -8.86
CA GLU A 12 10.45 -27.38 -7.81
C GLU A 12 9.55 -26.17 -7.53
N VAL A 13 10.10 -24.96 -7.51
CA VAL A 13 9.33 -23.73 -7.29
C VAL A 13 8.48 -23.39 -8.52
N PHE A 14 9.08 -23.38 -9.71
CA PHE A 14 8.34 -23.03 -10.93
C PHE A 14 7.28 -24.06 -11.31
N ARG A 15 7.44 -25.32 -10.92
CA ARG A 15 6.40 -26.34 -11.05
C ARG A 15 5.15 -25.94 -10.26
N PHE A 16 5.30 -25.59 -8.98
CA PHE A 16 4.16 -25.16 -8.16
C PHE A 16 3.61 -23.80 -8.62
N PHE A 17 4.45 -22.89 -9.05
CA PHE A 17 3.96 -21.63 -9.62
C PHE A 17 3.11 -21.87 -10.89
N ALA A 18 3.50 -22.81 -11.75
CA ALA A 18 2.69 -23.20 -12.89
C ALA A 18 1.37 -23.88 -12.49
N GLU A 19 1.38 -24.68 -11.43
CA GLU A 19 0.14 -25.31 -10.90
C GLU A 19 -0.84 -24.27 -10.37
N ILE A 20 -0.39 -23.32 -9.53
CA ILE A 20 -1.28 -22.32 -8.94
C ILE A 20 -1.78 -21.30 -9.97
N ASN A 21 -1.02 -21.02 -11.03
CA ASN A 21 -1.47 -20.15 -12.11
C ASN A 21 -2.60 -20.75 -12.97
N ARG A 22 -2.87 -22.05 -12.81
CA ARG A 22 -4.05 -22.70 -13.38
C ARG A 22 -5.29 -22.56 -12.49
N ILE A 23 -5.15 -22.04 -11.27
CA ILE A 23 -6.19 -21.91 -10.26
C ILE A 23 -6.64 -20.45 -10.16
N PRO A 24 -7.87 -20.11 -10.59
CA PRO A 24 -8.44 -18.80 -10.35
C PRO A 24 -8.46 -18.44 -8.86
N ARG A 25 -7.84 -17.31 -8.50
CA ARG A 25 -7.68 -16.87 -7.11
C ARG A 25 -7.82 -15.35 -6.92
N PRO A 26 -8.86 -14.70 -7.52
CA PRO A 26 -9.10 -13.29 -7.24
C PRO A 26 -9.34 -13.06 -5.75
N SER A 27 -8.94 -11.90 -5.23
CA SER A 27 -9.23 -11.49 -3.84
C SER A 27 -10.71 -11.69 -3.50
N LYS A 28 -11.00 -12.24 -2.32
CA LYS A 28 -12.33 -12.67 -1.82
C LYS A 28 -12.95 -13.89 -2.52
N LYS A 29 -12.27 -14.49 -3.51
CA LYS A 29 -12.76 -15.66 -4.27
C LYS A 29 -11.78 -16.83 -4.26
N GLU A 30 -10.98 -16.97 -3.22
CA GLU A 30 -9.87 -17.93 -3.09
C GLU A 30 -10.29 -19.39 -2.82
N LYS A 31 -11.59 -19.70 -2.82
CA LYS A 31 -12.11 -21.05 -2.46
C LYS A 31 -11.42 -22.19 -3.21
N ARG A 32 -11.06 -22.00 -4.49
CA ARG A 32 -10.38 -23.03 -5.29
C ARG A 32 -8.93 -23.22 -4.83
N MET A 33 -8.27 -22.12 -4.47
CA MET A 33 -6.91 -22.15 -3.95
C MET A 33 -6.88 -22.83 -2.57
N ILE A 34 -7.81 -22.50 -1.68
CA ILE A 34 -7.98 -23.16 -0.38
C ILE A 34 -8.15 -24.68 -0.57
N ALA A 35 -9.07 -25.09 -1.46
CA ALA A 35 -9.31 -26.52 -1.73
C ALA A 35 -8.05 -27.22 -2.30
N TYR A 36 -7.26 -26.53 -3.12
CA TYR A 36 -5.99 -27.05 -3.63
C TYR A 36 -4.98 -27.23 -2.49
N LEU A 37 -4.82 -26.28 -1.59
CA LEU A 37 -3.90 -26.36 -0.44
C LEU A 37 -4.31 -27.51 0.52
N GLU A 38 -5.59 -27.66 0.80
CA GLU A 38 -6.09 -28.78 1.61
C GLU A 38 -5.82 -30.15 0.94
N GLN A 39 -6.03 -30.25 -0.38
CA GLN A 39 -5.73 -31.46 -1.13
C GLN A 39 -4.23 -31.74 -1.15
N PHE A 40 -3.40 -30.72 -1.41
CA PHE A 40 -1.93 -30.82 -1.39
C PHE A 40 -1.42 -31.39 -0.06
N ALA A 41 -1.90 -30.86 1.06
CA ALA A 41 -1.52 -31.34 2.40
C ALA A 41 -1.97 -32.79 2.64
N ARG A 42 -3.20 -33.14 2.24
CA ARG A 42 -3.74 -34.50 2.40
C ARG A 42 -2.93 -35.53 1.62
N GLU A 43 -2.55 -35.24 0.38
CA GLU A 43 -1.75 -36.13 -0.48
C GLU A 43 -0.37 -36.41 0.11
N ARG A 44 0.16 -35.46 0.91
CA ARG A 44 1.48 -35.55 1.56
C ARG A 44 1.43 -35.94 3.03
N SER A 45 0.24 -36.26 3.54
CA SER A 45 -0.01 -36.60 4.95
C SER A 45 0.51 -35.50 5.90
N LEU A 46 0.41 -34.22 5.49
CA LEU A 46 0.74 -33.05 6.30
C LEU A 46 -0.49 -32.59 7.10
N GLU A 47 -0.25 -32.06 8.28
CA GLU A 47 -1.29 -31.42 9.09
C GLU A 47 -1.72 -30.10 8.41
N CYS A 48 -3.02 -29.91 8.22
CA CYS A 48 -3.61 -28.75 7.60
C CYS A 48 -4.76 -28.22 8.45
N GLU A 49 -4.77 -26.93 8.71
CA GLU A 49 -5.79 -26.22 9.47
C GLU A 49 -6.25 -24.99 8.68
N MET A 50 -7.54 -24.69 8.74
CA MET A 50 -8.11 -23.47 8.17
C MET A 50 -8.82 -22.70 9.29
N ASP A 51 -8.56 -21.39 9.38
CA ASP A 51 -9.25 -20.54 10.34
C ASP A 51 -10.65 -20.09 9.84
N GLU A 52 -11.40 -19.40 10.70
CA GLU A 52 -12.74 -18.90 10.37
C GLU A 52 -12.75 -17.87 9.22
N THR A 53 -11.61 -17.24 8.96
CA THR A 53 -11.44 -16.23 7.91
C THR A 53 -11.13 -16.90 6.57
N GLY A 54 -10.59 -18.13 6.59
CA GLY A 54 -10.18 -18.89 5.42
C GLY A 54 -8.68 -18.81 5.13
N ASN A 55 -7.87 -18.38 6.09
CA ASN A 55 -6.43 -18.59 6.03
C ASN A 55 -6.11 -20.07 6.20
N VAL A 56 -5.11 -20.57 5.49
CA VAL A 56 -4.70 -21.98 5.55
C VAL A 56 -3.32 -22.06 6.18
N LEU A 57 -3.17 -22.99 7.11
CA LEU A 57 -1.90 -23.31 7.76
C LEU A 57 -1.56 -24.77 7.53
N ILE A 58 -0.38 -25.05 6.96
CA ILE A 58 0.13 -26.41 6.75
C ILE A 58 1.41 -26.58 7.56
N ARG A 59 1.44 -27.63 8.40
CA ARG A 59 2.59 -27.93 9.29
C ARG A 59 3.42 -29.09 8.76
N LYS A 60 4.72 -28.97 8.85
CA LYS A 60 5.67 -30.03 8.55
C LYS A 60 6.66 -30.21 9.69
N GLY A 61 6.83 -31.46 10.14
CA GLY A 61 7.81 -31.81 11.17
C GLY A 61 9.24 -31.55 10.74
N ALA A 62 10.15 -31.43 11.72
CA ALA A 62 11.58 -31.22 11.48
C ALA A 62 12.21 -32.38 10.70
N THR A 63 13.25 -32.09 9.94
CA THR A 63 14.12 -33.13 9.38
C THR A 63 15.00 -33.75 10.46
N PRO A 64 15.49 -35.00 10.28
CA PRO A 64 16.30 -35.70 11.30
C PRO A 64 17.48 -34.87 11.80
N GLY A 65 17.56 -34.73 13.13
CA GLY A 65 18.61 -33.93 13.80
C GLY A 65 18.30 -32.44 13.93
N MET A 66 17.13 -31.97 13.49
CA MET A 66 16.71 -30.57 13.57
C MET A 66 15.47 -30.39 14.50
N GLU A 67 15.08 -31.40 15.25
CA GLU A 67 13.84 -31.43 16.07
C GLU A 67 13.84 -30.39 17.17
N ASN A 68 15.03 -30.03 17.67
CA ASN A 68 15.21 -29.05 18.77
C ASN A 68 15.36 -27.59 18.25
N ARG A 69 15.07 -27.33 16.98
CA ARG A 69 15.13 -25.95 16.45
C ARG A 69 13.84 -25.19 16.71
N LYS A 70 13.94 -23.85 16.82
CA LYS A 70 12.75 -22.98 16.87
C LYS A 70 11.87 -23.26 15.65
N THR A 71 10.55 -23.15 15.84
CA THR A 71 9.58 -23.29 14.73
C THR A 71 9.62 -22.03 13.87
N VAL A 72 9.72 -22.22 12.57
CA VAL A 72 9.69 -21.11 11.58
C VAL A 72 8.37 -21.11 10.84
N ILE A 73 7.75 -19.96 10.80
CA ILE A 73 6.59 -19.67 9.95
C ILE A 73 7.12 -19.10 8.63
N LEU A 74 6.70 -19.65 7.49
CA LEU A 74 6.75 -18.99 6.20
C LEU A 74 5.36 -18.47 5.90
N GLN A 75 5.26 -17.28 5.32
CA GLN A 75 3.96 -16.66 5.07
C GLN A 75 3.93 -15.95 3.72
N SER A 76 2.86 -16.18 2.99
CA SER A 76 2.51 -15.55 1.72
C SER A 76 1.00 -15.38 1.61
N HIS A 77 0.53 -14.48 0.71
CA HIS A 77 -0.91 -14.40 0.43
C HIS A 77 -1.30 -15.21 -0.80
N MET A 78 -2.49 -15.82 -0.76
CA MET A 78 -2.95 -16.74 -1.79
C MET A 78 -3.77 -16.10 -2.90
N ASP A 79 -4.26 -14.88 -2.70
CA ASP A 79 -5.01 -14.12 -3.70
C ASP A 79 -4.08 -13.39 -4.69
N MET A 80 -4.64 -12.68 -5.64
CA MET A 80 -3.92 -11.83 -6.57
C MET A 80 -4.80 -10.70 -7.10
N VAL A 81 -4.19 -9.58 -7.47
CA VAL A 81 -4.85 -8.52 -8.24
C VAL A 81 -5.20 -9.00 -9.64
N CYS A 82 -6.41 -8.69 -10.09
CA CYS A 82 -6.96 -9.15 -11.36
C CYS A 82 -7.13 -7.97 -12.33
N GLU A 83 -6.05 -7.64 -13.06
CA GLU A 83 -6.04 -6.59 -14.08
C GLU A 83 -5.66 -7.16 -15.45
N LYS A 84 -6.24 -6.60 -16.51
CA LYS A 84 -5.97 -7.00 -17.89
C LYS A 84 -6.02 -5.85 -18.87
N ASN A 85 -5.33 -5.97 -19.98
CA ASN A 85 -5.47 -5.06 -21.11
C ASN A 85 -6.90 -5.12 -21.69
N ARG A 86 -7.40 -3.99 -22.18
CA ARG A 86 -8.80 -3.86 -22.64
C ARG A 86 -9.15 -4.80 -23.80
N GLU A 87 -8.19 -5.08 -24.65
CA GLU A 87 -8.31 -5.95 -25.83
C GLU A 87 -8.22 -7.45 -25.52
N VAL A 88 -7.84 -7.81 -24.29
CA VAL A 88 -7.67 -9.21 -23.89
C VAL A 88 -9.00 -9.78 -23.37
N GLU A 89 -9.48 -10.84 -24.02
CA GLU A 89 -10.58 -11.65 -23.49
C GLU A 89 -10.05 -12.64 -22.45
N PHE A 90 -10.37 -12.40 -21.20
CA PHE A 90 -9.93 -13.23 -20.07
C PHE A 90 -10.92 -13.10 -18.90
N ASP A 91 -11.25 -14.22 -18.27
CA ASP A 91 -12.12 -14.30 -17.10
C ASP A 91 -11.30 -14.84 -15.91
N PHE A 92 -10.87 -13.96 -15.02
CA PHE A 92 -10.08 -14.33 -13.83
C PHE A 92 -10.76 -15.30 -12.88
N GLU A 93 -12.05 -15.58 -13.03
CA GLU A 93 -12.76 -16.59 -12.24
C GLU A 93 -12.74 -17.97 -12.90
N LYS A 94 -12.26 -18.10 -14.15
CA LYS A 94 -12.31 -19.36 -14.91
C LYS A 94 -11.00 -19.73 -15.59
N ASP A 95 -10.32 -18.72 -16.16
CA ASP A 95 -9.19 -18.96 -17.05
C ASP A 95 -7.88 -19.08 -16.26
N ALA A 96 -6.97 -19.91 -16.79
CA ALA A 96 -5.62 -20.01 -16.29
C ALA A 96 -4.73 -18.87 -16.81
N ILE A 97 -3.86 -18.34 -15.98
CA ILE A 97 -2.88 -17.33 -16.39
C ILE A 97 -1.95 -17.95 -17.43
N ARG A 98 -1.83 -17.31 -18.60
CA ARG A 98 -0.93 -17.73 -19.69
C ARG A 98 0.40 -17.01 -19.53
N THR A 99 1.46 -17.77 -19.31
CA THR A 99 2.79 -17.22 -19.06
C THR A 99 3.73 -17.42 -20.25
N TRP A 100 4.70 -16.53 -20.37
CA TRP A 100 5.79 -16.63 -21.36
C TRP A 100 7.06 -15.99 -20.83
N VAL A 101 8.22 -16.39 -21.38
CA VAL A 101 9.53 -15.88 -20.96
C VAL A 101 10.01 -14.81 -21.94
N ASP A 102 10.41 -13.65 -21.41
CA ASP A 102 10.96 -12.51 -22.12
C ASP A 102 12.39 -12.23 -21.58
N GLY A 103 13.38 -12.86 -22.19
CA GLY A 103 14.74 -12.83 -21.67
C GLY A 103 14.82 -13.47 -20.29
N ASP A 104 15.22 -12.69 -19.29
CA ASP A 104 15.29 -13.13 -17.88
C ASP A 104 13.96 -12.93 -17.12
N TRP A 105 12.90 -12.47 -17.78
CA TRP A 105 11.62 -12.17 -17.15
C TRP A 105 10.55 -13.19 -17.52
N LEU A 106 9.79 -13.60 -16.52
CA LEU A 106 8.53 -14.31 -16.70
C LEU A 106 7.39 -13.29 -16.69
N ARG A 107 6.48 -13.37 -17.66
CA ARG A 107 5.35 -12.47 -17.87
C ARG A 107 4.05 -13.24 -18.09
N ALA A 108 2.93 -12.55 -17.96
CA ALA A 108 1.61 -13.02 -18.40
C ALA A 108 1.21 -12.37 -19.75
N ASP A 109 0.32 -13.06 -20.49
CA ASP A 109 -0.17 -12.61 -21.79
C ASP A 109 -1.35 -11.63 -21.62
N GLY A 110 -0.98 -10.36 -21.39
CA GLY A 110 -1.93 -9.25 -21.29
C GLY A 110 -2.79 -9.21 -20.04
N THR A 111 -2.43 -9.99 -19.01
CA THR A 111 -3.03 -9.98 -17.67
C THR A 111 -1.96 -9.75 -16.61
N THR A 112 -2.36 -9.51 -15.34
CA THR A 112 -1.48 -9.70 -14.18
C THR A 112 -0.93 -11.12 -14.18
N LEU A 113 0.31 -11.29 -13.72
CA LEU A 113 1.00 -12.58 -13.62
C LEU A 113 0.63 -13.36 -12.35
N GLY A 114 0.31 -12.61 -11.28
CA GLY A 114 0.07 -13.15 -9.96
C GLY A 114 1.32 -13.73 -9.30
N ALA A 115 2.48 -13.20 -9.63
CA ALA A 115 3.72 -13.52 -8.93
C ALA A 115 3.78 -12.88 -7.55
N ASP A 116 3.10 -11.77 -7.39
CA ASP A 116 2.70 -11.17 -6.12
C ASP A 116 1.42 -11.86 -5.61
N ASP A 117 1.39 -12.62 -4.51
CA ASP A 117 2.54 -13.28 -3.87
C ASP A 117 2.56 -14.80 -4.20
N GLY A 118 2.07 -15.16 -5.42
CA GLY A 118 2.04 -16.56 -5.86
C GLY A 118 3.40 -17.21 -5.92
N ILE A 119 4.50 -16.45 -6.05
CA ILE A 119 5.85 -17.04 -6.04
C ILE A 119 6.27 -17.41 -4.61
N GLY A 120 5.85 -16.66 -3.59
CA GLY A 120 5.99 -17.03 -2.19
C GLY A 120 5.22 -18.31 -1.88
N VAL A 121 3.94 -18.37 -2.29
CA VAL A 121 3.13 -19.60 -2.19
C VAL A 121 3.83 -20.80 -2.84
N ALA A 122 4.41 -20.64 -4.03
CA ALA A 122 5.11 -21.71 -4.72
C ALA A 122 6.38 -22.18 -3.98
N MET A 123 7.13 -21.26 -3.36
CA MET A 123 8.28 -21.60 -2.52
C MET A 123 7.87 -22.38 -1.28
N GLU A 124 6.79 -21.99 -0.61
CA GLU A 124 6.24 -22.71 0.54
C GLU A 124 5.79 -24.14 0.16
N LEU A 125 5.08 -24.28 -0.96
CA LEU A 125 4.67 -25.60 -1.47
C LEU A 125 5.89 -26.46 -1.83
N ALA A 126 6.92 -25.90 -2.47
CA ALA A 126 8.14 -26.61 -2.79
C ALA A 126 8.88 -27.08 -1.52
N LEU A 127 8.91 -26.26 -0.46
CA LEU A 127 9.50 -26.63 0.81
C LEU A 127 8.70 -27.74 1.53
N LEU A 128 7.38 -27.65 1.50
CA LEU A 128 6.49 -28.68 2.06
C LEU A 128 6.63 -30.03 1.32
N ASP A 129 6.86 -30.01 0.02
CA ASP A 129 7.04 -31.22 -0.82
C ASP A 129 8.45 -31.83 -0.70
N ALA A 130 9.47 -31.03 -0.38
CA ALA A 130 10.86 -31.46 -0.33
C ALA A 130 11.13 -32.47 0.79
N SER A 131 12.02 -33.43 0.53
CA SER A 131 12.49 -34.42 1.53
C SER A 131 13.96 -34.29 1.88
N ASP A 132 14.69 -33.43 1.18
CA ASP A 132 16.16 -33.28 1.23
C ASP A 132 16.63 -31.92 1.76
N ILE A 133 15.72 -31.02 2.12
CA ILE A 133 16.00 -29.71 2.69
C ILE A 133 16.04 -29.82 4.22
N ALA A 134 17.16 -29.43 4.84
CA ALA A 134 17.32 -29.45 6.30
C ALA A 134 16.58 -28.28 6.93
N HIS A 135 15.62 -28.56 7.82
CA HIS A 135 14.84 -27.55 8.55
C HIS A 135 14.35 -28.08 9.91
N GLY A 136 14.15 -27.19 10.88
CA GLY A 136 13.38 -27.44 12.09
C GLY A 136 11.88 -27.60 11.78
N PRO A 137 10.98 -27.63 12.79
CA PRO A 137 9.54 -27.59 12.53
C PRO A 137 9.19 -26.33 11.75
N ILE A 138 8.33 -26.46 10.73
CA ILE A 138 7.86 -25.33 9.92
C ILE A 138 6.34 -25.27 9.88
N GLU A 139 5.85 -24.05 9.78
CA GLU A 139 4.46 -23.68 9.52
C GLU A 139 4.41 -22.83 8.24
N CYS A 140 3.65 -23.25 7.25
CA CYS A 140 3.39 -22.47 6.05
C CYS A 140 2.00 -21.86 6.15
N VAL A 141 1.90 -20.55 6.11
CA VAL A 141 0.67 -19.78 6.33
C VAL A 141 0.30 -19.03 5.06
N PHE A 142 -0.83 -19.39 4.50
CA PHE A 142 -1.39 -18.81 3.29
C PHE A 142 -2.56 -17.91 3.69
N THR A 143 -2.36 -16.59 3.64
CA THR A 143 -3.42 -15.64 3.95
C THR A 143 -4.30 -15.37 2.74
N ARG A 144 -5.53 -14.94 2.99
CA ARG A 144 -6.47 -14.56 1.94
C ARG A 144 -6.73 -13.06 1.91
N ASP A 145 -7.15 -12.55 0.74
CA ASP A 145 -7.65 -11.20 0.56
C ASP A 145 -6.70 -10.13 1.14
N GLU A 146 -5.41 -10.28 0.84
CA GLU A 146 -4.39 -9.30 1.19
C GLU A 146 -4.64 -8.00 0.39
N GLU A 147 -4.78 -8.12 -0.91
CA GLU A 147 -4.76 -7.10 -1.94
C GLU A 147 -5.93 -6.08 -1.85
N THR A 148 -7.03 -6.44 -1.20
CA THR A 148 -8.19 -5.54 -1.09
C THR A 148 -8.49 -5.09 0.34
N GLY A 149 -7.63 -5.44 1.31
CA GLY A 149 -7.77 -4.95 2.66
C GLY A 149 -7.22 -5.81 3.77
N LEU A 150 -6.29 -6.74 3.50
CA LEU A 150 -5.62 -7.58 4.51
C LEU A 150 -6.61 -8.40 5.36
N SER A 151 -7.80 -8.76 4.80
CA SER A 151 -8.90 -9.27 5.63
C SER A 151 -8.59 -10.62 6.26
N GLY A 152 -7.73 -11.44 5.62
CA GLY A 152 -7.21 -12.68 6.19
C GLY A 152 -6.41 -12.44 7.45
N ALA A 153 -5.38 -11.61 7.37
CA ALA A 153 -4.55 -11.27 8.52
C ALA A 153 -5.33 -10.52 9.61
N PHE A 154 -6.28 -9.64 9.24
CA PHE A 154 -7.17 -8.99 10.20
C PHE A 154 -8.05 -9.98 10.97
N GLY A 155 -8.61 -10.96 10.30
CA GLY A 155 -9.51 -11.94 10.91
C GLY A 155 -8.79 -13.06 11.66
N MET A 156 -7.49 -13.27 11.39
CA MET A 156 -6.69 -14.29 12.06
C MET A 156 -6.68 -14.08 13.58
N LYS A 157 -7.00 -15.13 14.32
CA LYS A 157 -6.99 -15.10 15.79
C LYS A 157 -5.61 -15.44 16.35
N PRO A 158 -5.19 -14.85 17.49
CA PRO A 158 -3.99 -15.31 18.21
C PRO A 158 -4.05 -16.81 18.50
N GLY A 159 -2.93 -17.50 18.27
CA GLY A 159 -2.81 -18.96 18.49
C GLY A 159 -3.06 -19.81 17.25
N PHE A 160 -3.44 -19.22 16.09
CA PHE A 160 -3.48 -19.94 14.82
C PHE A 160 -2.08 -20.38 14.37
N MET A 161 -1.10 -19.44 14.43
CA MET A 161 0.32 -19.75 14.29
C MET A 161 0.94 -20.02 15.65
N SER A 162 1.96 -20.87 15.70
CA SER A 162 2.67 -21.24 16.93
C SER A 162 4.20 -21.02 16.87
N GLY A 163 4.73 -20.64 15.72
CA GLY A 163 6.15 -20.41 15.50
C GLY A 163 6.72 -19.20 16.23
N ASP A 164 8.02 -19.21 16.48
CA ASP A 164 8.75 -18.12 17.13
C ASP A 164 9.32 -17.10 16.14
N ILE A 165 9.43 -17.50 14.86
CA ILE A 165 10.10 -16.76 13.79
C ILE A 165 9.18 -16.75 12.57
N LEU A 166 9.08 -15.62 11.87
CA LEU A 166 8.29 -15.53 10.65
C LEU A 166 9.13 -14.96 9.50
N LEU A 167 9.12 -15.67 8.39
CA LEU A 167 9.64 -15.26 7.09
C LEU A 167 8.44 -14.91 6.21
N ASN A 168 8.19 -13.62 5.99
CA ASN A 168 7.20 -13.17 5.02
C ASN A 168 7.87 -13.12 3.65
N LEU A 169 7.22 -13.66 2.62
CA LEU A 169 7.78 -13.82 1.27
C LEU A 169 7.25 -12.80 0.27
N ASP A 170 6.53 -11.81 0.75
CA ASP A 170 5.75 -10.83 0.01
C ASP A 170 6.54 -9.51 -0.24
N SER A 171 7.80 -9.62 -0.59
CA SER A 171 8.64 -8.47 -0.98
C SER A 171 9.14 -8.59 -2.40
N GLU A 172 9.29 -7.44 -3.08
CA GLU A 172 9.43 -7.33 -4.52
C GLU A 172 10.85 -7.03 -5.02
N ASP A 173 11.86 -7.09 -4.15
CA ASP A 173 13.24 -6.77 -4.51
C ASP A 173 14.24 -7.73 -3.87
N GLU A 174 14.87 -8.55 -4.68
CA GLU A 174 15.95 -9.44 -4.25
C GLU A 174 17.12 -8.62 -3.64
N GLY A 175 17.67 -9.12 -2.55
CA GLY A 175 18.76 -8.46 -1.83
C GLY A 175 18.30 -7.35 -0.89
N GLN A 176 17.00 -7.21 -0.66
CA GLN A 176 16.42 -6.33 0.36
C GLN A 176 15.75 -7.17 1.45
N LEU A 177 15.96 -6.79 2.69
CA LEU A 177 15.34 -7.38 3.89
C LEU A 177 14.52 -6.29 4.57
N PHE A 178 13.20 -6.43 4.58
CA PHE A 178 12.34 -5.49 5.29
C PHE A 178 12.13 -5.95 6.73
N VAL A 179 12.25 -5.02 7.66
CA VAL A 179 12.18 -5.24 9.10
C VAL A 179 11.26 -4.25 9.82
N SER A 180 10.56 -3.45 9.05
CA SER A 180 9.62 -2.45 9.54
C SER A 180 8.61 -2.09 8.46
N CYS A 181 7.35 -1.86 8.87
CA CYS A 181 6.33 -1.30 7.98
C CYS A 181 5.46 -0.28 8.72
N ALA A 182 4.85 0.64 7.97
CA ALA A 182 3.93 1.60 8.56
C ALA A 182 2.52 1.02 8.68
N GLY A 183 1.91 1.22 9.84
CA GLY A 183 0.46 1.15 9.98
C GLY A 183 -0.22 2.37 9.38
N GLY A 184 -1.52 2.28 9.15
CA GLY A 184 -2.30 3.34 8.55
C GLY A 184 -3.66 3.55 9.21
N ALA A 185 -4.18 4.78 9.16
CA ALA A 185 -5.55 5.09 9.50
C ALA A 185 -6.08 6.19 8.57
N ALA A 186 -7.36 6.10 8.22
CA ALA A 186 -8.04 7.16 7.47
C ALA A 186 -8.84 8.03 8.44
N THR A 187 -8.79 9.36 8.22
CA THR A 187 -9.65 10.30 8.94
C THR A 187 -10.61 10.95 7.95
N THR A 188 -11.90 10.92 8.25
CA THR A 188 -12.95 11.58 7.47
C THR A 188 -13.54 12.72 8.29
N ALA A 189 -13.52 13.92 7.72
CA ALA A 189 -14.15 15.10 8.28
C ALA A 189 -15.33 15.51 7.39
N GLU A 190 -16.50 15.75 8.01
CA GLU A 190 -17.72 16.16 7.34
C GLU A 190 -18.18 17.53 7.86
N PHE A 191 -18.36 18.45 6.92
CA PHE A 191 -18.97 19.76 7.18
C PHE A 191 -20.38 19.76 6.59
N ASP A 192 -21.37 20.12 7.40
CA ASP A 192 -22.68 20.51 6.90
C ASP A 192 -22.67 22.01 6.60
N PHE A 193 -23.30 22.44 5.50
CA PHE A 193 -23.37 23.85 5.15
C PHE A 193 -24.76 24.25 4.65
N THR A 194 -25.05 25.54 4.69
CA THR A 194 -26.26 26.11 4.07
C THR A 194 -25.91 26.75 2.74
N PRO A 195 -26.53 26.33 1.64
CA PRO A 195 -26.32 26.99 0.34
C PRO A 195 -26.83 28.42 0.36
N VAL A 196 -25.99 29.37 -0.03
CA VAL A 196 -26.32 30.79 -0.12
C VAL A 196 -26.28 31.28 -1.57
N ASP A 197 -27.05 32.30 -1.89
CA ASP A 197 -27.02 32.94 -3.19
C ASP A 197 -25.83 33.89 -3.30
N VAL A 198 -25.13 33.83 -4.45
CA VAL A 198 -24.05 34.76 -4.78
C VAL A 198 -24.67 36.05 -5.36
N PRO A 199 -24.20 37.25 -4.97
CA PRO A 199 -24.69 38.52 -5.52
C PRO A 199 -24.64 38.57 -7.05
N GLN A 200 -25.52 39.40 -7.69
CA GLN A 200 -25.66 39.40 -9.15
C GLN A 200 -24.45 39.92 -9.91
N ASP A 201 -23.69 40.84 -9.35
CA ASP A 201 -22.53 41.52 -9.92
C ASP A 201 -21.22 40.77 -9.63
N TYR A 202 -21.28 39.43 -9.52
CA TYR A 202 -20.11 38.60 -9.27
C TYR A 202 -19.67 37.85 -10.54
N PHE A 203 -18.35 37.70 -10.65
CA PHE A 203 -17.66 36.92 -11.65
C PHE A 203 -17.43 35.50 -11.11
N PHE A 204 -18.00 34.50 -11.80
CA PHE A 204 -17.76 33.08 -11.51
C PHE A 204 -16.56 32.57 -12.31
N PHE A 205 -15.72 31.81 -11.66
CA PHE A 205 -14.56 31.21 -12.30
C PHE A 205 -14.23 29.86 -11.66
N GLU A 206 -13.66 28.99 -12.47
CA GLU A 206 -13.09 27.71 -12.06
C GLU A 206 -11.58 27.82 -12.06
N VAL A 207 -10.94 27.32 -11.01
CA VAL A 207 -9.48 27.11 -10.93
C VAL A 207 -9.19 25.63 -10.88
N LYS A 208 -8.17 25.21 -11.64
CA LYS A 208 -7.69 23.82 -11.68
C LYS A 208 -6.19 23.77 -11.54
N VAL A 209 -5.74 22.79 -10.73
CA VAL A 209 -4.36 22.31 -10.68
C VAL A 209 -4.40 20.86 -11.15
N LYS A 210 -3.62 20.49 -12.15
CA LYS A 210 -3.61 19.13 -12.72
C LYS A 210 -2.25 18.73 -13.27
N GLY A 211 -2.10 17.47 -13.66
CA GLY A 211 -0.87 16.97 -14.27
C GLY A 211 0.29 16.78 -13.30
N LEU A 212 0.02 16.72 -11.99
CA LEU A 212 1.03 16.41 -11.00
C LEU A 212 1.43 14.92 -11.07
N THR A 213 2.64 14.61 -10.63
CA THR A 213 3.20 13.26 -10.63
C THR A 213 2.38 12.31 -9.75
N GLY A 214 1.97 12.76 -8.56
CA GLY A 214 1.26 11.92 -7.60
C GLY A 214 2.12 10.79 -7.06
N GLY A 215 1.50 9.67 -6.67
CA GLY A 215 2.16 8.48 -6.17
C GLY A 215 1.49 7.91 -4.93
N HIS A 216 2.08 6.88 -4.34
CA HIS A 216 1.58 6.27 -3.12
C HIS A 216 1.78 7.20 -1.92
N SER A 217 0.75 7.36 -1.07
CA SER A 217 0.78 8.30 0.07
C SER A 217 1.73 7.88 1.21
N GLY A 218 2.29 6.66 1.13
CA GLY A 218 3.35 6.16 2.00
C GLY A 218 4.71 6.27 1.32
N ASP A 219 5.03 5.37 0.40
CA ASP A 219 6.36 5.21 -0.19
C ASP A 219 6.87 6.39 -1.00
N ASP A 220 5.95 7.21 -1.49
CA ASP A 220 6.33 8.39 -2.25
C ASP A 220 6.25 9.70 -1.46
N ILE A 221 5.84 9.66 -0.17
CA ILE A 221 5.62 10.86 0.63
C ILE A 221 6.91 11.68 0.87
N ASN A 222 8.06 11.01 0.85
CA ASN A 222 9.39 11.63 1.01
C ASN A 222 9.99 12.13 -0.31
N LYS A 223 9.36 11.85 -1.45
CA LYS A 223 9.87 12.21 -2.79
C LYS A 223 9.61 13.66 -3.16
N LYS A 224 9.15 14.48 -2.20
CA LYS A 224 8.87 15.91 -2.36
C LYS A 224 7.91 16.24 -3.51
N ARG A 225 7.00 15.32 -3.82
CA ARG A 225 5.95 15.54 -4.82
C ARG A 225 4.90 16.48 -4.27
N ALA A 226 4.35 17.32 -5.14
CA ALA A 226 3.32 18.27 -4.78
C ALA A 226 1.98 17.55 -4.50
N ASN A 227 1.20 18.11 -3.57
CA ASN A 227 -0.16 17.71 -3.29
C ASN A 227 -1.12 18.77 -3.86
N ALA A 228 -1.91 18.41 -4.87
CA ALA A 228 -2.82 19.33 -5.55
C ALA A 228 -3.82 20.00 -4.60
N ASN A 229 -4.29 19.27 -3.58
CA ASN A 229 -5.23 19.79 -2.59
C ASN A 229 -4.61 20.90 -1.73
N LYS A 230 -3.34 20.76 -1.37
CA LYS A 230 -2.59 21.78 -0.61
C LYS A 230 -2.30 23.01 -1.48
N ILE A 231 -1.98 22.83 -2.76
CA ILE A 231 -1.80 23.95 -3.68
C ILE A 231 -3.11 24.73 -3.84
N LEU A 232 -4.22 24.03 -4.08
CA LEU A 232 -5.55 24.66 -4.19
C LEU A 232 -5.93 25.40 -2.89
N ALA A 233 -5.74 24.77 -1.73
CA ALA A 233 -6.03 25.37 -0.42
C ALA A 233 -5.24 26.66 -0.20
N ARG A 234 -3.95 26.69 -0.58
CA ARG A 234 -3.08 27.87 -0.51
C ARG A 234 -3.61 29.03 -1.37
N PHE A 235 -4.04 28.73 -2.60
CA PHE A 235 -4.64 29.75 -3.45
C PHE A 235 -5.95 30.29 -2.86
N LEU A 236 -6.84 29.42 -2.45
CA LEU A 236 -8.13 29.79 -1.85
C LEU A 236 -7.96 30.63 -0.59
N TYR A 237 -6.99 30.30 0.25
CA TYR A 237 -6.65 31.07 1.45
C TYR A 237 -6.18 32.50 1.10
N ASN A 238 -5.28 32.63 0.13
CA ASN A 238 -4.77 33.93 -0.34
C ASN A 238 -5.88 34.76 -1.00
N ALA A 239 -6.68 34.12 -1.84
CA ALA A 239 -7.81 34.79 -2.52
C ALA A 239 -8.88 35.25 -1.55
N TRP A 240 -9.20 34.44 -0.52
CA TRP A 240 -10.13 34.84 0.53
C TRP A 240 -9.66 36.08 1.32
N ALA A 241 -8.36 36.17 1.61
CA ALA A 241 -7.82 37.31 2.33
C ALA A 241 -7.89 38.62 1.52
N LYS A 242 -7.93 38.53 0.18
CA LYS A 242 -7.86 39.70 -0.74
C LYS A 242 -9.21 40.08 -1.34
N TYR A 243 -10.10 39.08 -1.57
CA TYR A 243 -11.36 39.28 -2.27
C TYR A 243 -12.55 38.89 -1.42
N ASP A 244 -13.72 39.44 -1.74
CA ASP A 244 -14.99 38.95 -1.22
C ASP A 244 -15.40 37.67 -1.95
N LEU A 245 -14.71 36.56 -1.57
CA LEU A 245 -14.78 35.27 -2.25
C LEU A 245 -15.94 34.42 -1.75
N TYR A 246 -16.67 33.81 -2.65
CA TYR A 246 -17.64 32.74 -2.42
C TYR A 246 -17.11 31.42 -2.99
N LEU A 247 -17.13 30.34 -2.21
CA LEU A 247 -16.82 28.99 -2.66
C LEU A 247 -18.10 28.30 -3.13
N CYS A 248 -18.18 27.93 -4.39
CA CYS A 248 -19.36 27.34 -4.99
C CYS A 248 -19.27 25.82 -5.17
N ASP A 249 -18.07 25.32 -5.52
CA ASP A 249 -17.79 23.87 -5.63
C ASP A 249 -16.33 23.62 -5.30
N ILE A 250 -16.03 22.40 -4.85
CA ILE A 250 -14.69 21.90 -4.66
C ILE A 250 -14.64 20.38 -4.88
N GLN A 251 -13.80 19.95 -5.82
CA GLN A 251 -13.56 18.56 -6.16
C GLN A 251 -12.04 18.36 -6.28
N ALA A 252 -11.42 17.71 -5.32
CA ALA A 252 -9.98 17.67 -5.22
C ALA A 252 -9.47 16.32 -4.73
N GLY A 253 -8.42 15.80 -5.36
CA GLY A 253 -7.82 14.51 -5.06
C GLY A 253 -8.72 13.30 -5.41
N GLY A 254 -8.47 12.16 -4.80
CA GLY A 254 -9.17 10.90 -5.14
C GLY A 254 -9.04 9.84 -4.06
N LEU A 255 -8.21 8.82 -4.32
CA LEU A 255 -7.99 7.69 -3.43
C LEU A 255 -7.27 8.12 -2.15
N HIS A 256 -7.63 7.50 -1.03
CA HIS A 256 -7.07 7.84 0.29
C HIS A 256 -5.56 7.51 0.40
N ASN A 257 -5.10 6.51 -0.32
CA ASN A 257 -3.71 6.05 -0.35
C ASN A 257 -2.86 6.68 -1.47
N ALA A 258 -3.37 7.70 -2.16
CA ALA A 258 -2.66 8.39 -3.24
C ALA A 258 -2.38 9.85 -2.90
N ILE A 259 -1.22 10.37 -3.33
CA ILE A 259 -0.93 11.80 -3.33
C ILE A 259 -1.76 12.45 -4.43
N PRO A 260 -2.59 13.47 -4.12
CA PRO A 260 -3.48 14.10 -5.10
C PRO A 260 -2.74 14.72 -6.29
N ARG A 261 -3.17 14.34 -7.50
CA ARG A 261 -2.61 14.81 -8.76
C ARG A 261 -3.40 15.97 -9.38
N GLU A 262 -4.65 16.13 -8.94
CA GLU A 262 -5.60 17.10 -9.49
C GLU A 262 -6.47 17.67 -8.39
N ALA A 263 -6.82 18.95 -8.53
CA ALA A 263 -7.75 19.65 -7.65
C ALA A 263 -8.43 20.79 -8.41
N MET A 264 -9.73 21.00 -8.17
CA MET A 264 -10.48 22.11 -8.76
C MET A 264 -11.40 22.74 -7.72
N ALA A 265 -11.68 24.01 -7.91
CA ALA A 265 -12.72 24.73 -7.21
C ALA A 265 -13.41 25.74 -8.12
N VAL A 266 -14.72 25.90 -7.92
CA VAL A 266 -15.52 26.98 -8.53
C VAL A 266 -15.74 28.04 -7.46
N CYS A 267 -15.37 29.29 -7.80
CA CYS A 267 -15.48 30.44 -6.92
C CYS A 267 -16.22 31.59 -7.58
N ALA A 268 -16.68 32.53 -6.79
CA ALA A 268 -17.20 33.80 -7.27
C ALA A 268 -16.63 34.96 -6.45
N ILE A 269 -16.31 36.08 -7.13
CA ILE A 269 -15.82 37.33 -6.56
C ILE A 269 -16.51 38.51 -7.23
N PRO A 270 -16.47 39.74 -6.65
CA PRO A 270 -17.02 40.92 -7.33
C PRO A 270 -16.46 41.09 -8.74
N MET A 271 -17.33 41.40 -9.72
CA MET A 271 -16.96 41.56 -11.14
C MET A 271 -15.82 42.55 -11.34
N LYS A 272 -15.69 43.59 -10.50
CA LYS A 272 -14.59 44.56 -10.54
C LYS A 272 -13.19 43.96 -10.33
N ASP A 273 -13.14 42.81 -9.64
CA ASP A 273 -11.89 42.14 -9.25
C ASP A 273 -11.49 41.03 -10.24
N LYS A 274 -12.26 40.83 -11.32
CA LYS A 274 -12.05 39.80 -12.32
C LYS A 274 -10.64 39.73 -12.89
N GLU A 275 -10.11 40.86 -13.32
CA GLU A 275 -8.74 40.89 -13.89
C GLU A 275 -7.66 40.74 -12.81
N SER A 276 -7.91 41.27 -11.61
CA SER A 276 -6.98 41.13 -10.49
C SER A 276 -6.80 39.66 -10.06
N VAL A 277 -7.86 38.87 -9.98
CA VAL A 277 -7.74 37.45 -9.61
C VAL A 277 -7.01 36.65 -10.67
N ARG A 278 -7.15 36.99 -11.96
CA ARG A 278 -6.40 36.35 -13.05
C ARG A 278 -4.91 36.60 -12.96
N VAL A 279 -4.54 37.85 -12.66
CA VAL A 279 -3.14 38.20 -12.42
C VAL A 279 -2.58 37.45 -11.22
N ASP A 280 -3.31 37.49 -10.11
CA ASP A 280 -2.90 36.75 -8.89
C ASP A 280 -2.76 35.25 -9.12
N TRP A 281 -3.66 34.63 -9.89
CA TRP A 281 -3.56 33.22 -10.27
C TRP A 281 -2.30 32.92 -11.07
N ASN A 282 -1.98 33.78 -12.06
CA ASN A 282 -0.78 33.59 -12.89
C ASN A 282 0.51 33.77 -12.07
N LEU A 283 0.56 34.73 -11.17
CA LEU A 283 1.71 34.93 -10.27
C LEU A 283 1.85 33.75 -9.32
N PHE A 284 0.75 33.33 -8.70
CA PHE A 284 0.72 32.15 -7.84
C PHE A 284 1.15 30.87 -8.56
N SER A 285 0.71 30.68 -9.81
CA SER A 285 1.09 29.52 -10.63
C SER A 285 2.60 29.52 -10.89
N ALA A 286 3.17 30.66 -11.27
CA ALA A 286 4.62 30.78 -11.50
C ALA A 286 5.45 30.48 -10.25
N ASP A 287 5.02 30.98 -9.08
CA ASP A 287 5.68 30.70 -7.80
C ASP A 287 5.68 29.19 -7.48
N VAL A 288 4.52 28.53 -7.67
CA VAL A 288 4.39 27.08 -7.39
C VAL A 288 5.15 26.23 -8.41
N GLU A 289 5.16 26.64 -9.69
CA GLU A 289 5.96 25.98 -10.74
C GLU A 289 7.47 26.06 -10.42
N GLU A 290 7.95 27.18 -9.89
CA GLU A 290 9.34 27.33 -9.43
C GLU A 290 9.61 26.41 -8.22
N GLU A 291 8.73 26.42 -7.20
CA GLU A 291 8.88 25.60 -5.98
C GLU A 291 9.02 24.10 -6.29
N PHE A 292 8.26 23.58 -7.26
CA PHE A 292 8.21 22.17 -7.62
C PHE A 292 8.88 21.83 -8.96
N SER A 293 9.69 22.73 -9.50
CA SER A 293 10.33 22.61 -10.83
C SER A 293 11.13 21.32 -11.04
N VAL A 294 11.61 20.69 -9.98
CA VAL A 294 12.40 19.44 -10.02
C VAL A 294 11.49 18.21 -10.09
N THR A 295 10.42 18.19 -9.28
CA THR A 295 9.59 16.99 -9.08
C THR A 295 8.34 16.96 -9.94
N GLU A 296 7.84 18.11 -10.40
CA GLU A 296 6.59 18.24 -11.15
C GLU A 296 6.83 18.85 -12.54
N LYS A 297 7.09 18.00 -13.54
CA LYS A 297 7.44 18.45 -14.90
C LYS A 297 6.23 18.73 -15.80
N THR A 298 5.06 18.21 -15.44
CA THR A 298 3.83 18.24 -16.25
C THR A 298 2.69 18.97 -15.56
N MET A 299 2.99 19.74 -14.51
CA MET A 299 2.00 20.51 -13.76
C MET A 299 1.37 21.60 -14.65
N VAL A 300 0.05 21.72 -14.56
CA VAL A 300 -0.74 22.69 -15.33
C VAL A 300 -1.72 23.41 -14.42
N PHE A 301 -1.78 24.73 -14.56
CA PHE A 301 -2.70 25.61 -13.88
C PHE A 301 -3.69 26.23 -14.86
N GLU A 302 -4.97 26.15 -14.56
CA GLU A 302 -6.04 26.72 -15.40
C GLU A 302 -6.95 27.62 -14.55
N LEU A 303 -7.31 28.78 -15.10
CA LEU A 303 -8.39 29.62 -14.60
C LEU A 303 -9.33 29.91 -15.76
N GLN A 304 -10.56 29.44 -15.65
CA GLN A 304 -11.60 29.62 -16.70
C GLN A 304 -12.80 30.35 -16.12
N SER A 305 -13.47 31.14 -16.98
CA SER A 305 -14.74 31.78 -16.61
C SER A 305 -15.83 30.71 -16.56
N GLU A 306 -16.60 30.70 -15.47
CA GLU A 306 -17.76 29.83 -15.34
C GLU A 306 -19.03 30.61 -15.69
N SER A 307 -19.84 30.06 -16.57
CA SER A 307 -21.09 30.69 -17.04
C SER A 307 -22.29 30.35 -16.17
N ALA A 308 -22.27 29.21 -15.49
CA ALA A 308 -23.33 28.79 -14.60
C ALA A 308 -23.29 29.60 -13.30
N ARG A 309 -24.45 30.10 -12.90
CA ARG A 309 -24.61 30.70 -11.56
C ARG A 309 -24.94 29.63 -10.55
N LEU A 310 -23.94 29.31 -9.72
CA LEU A 310 -24.06 28.30 -8.67
C LEU A 310 -24.40 28.97 -7.33
N LYS A 311 -25.06 28.24 -6.45
CA LYS A 311 -25.09 28.60 -5.04
C LYS A 311 -23.73 28.35 -4.41
N ALA A 312 -23.42 29.12 -3.39
CA ALA A 312 -22.16 28.98 -2.66
C ALA A 312 -22.37 28.30 -1.30
N VAL A 313 -21.31 27.74 -0.76
CA VAL A 313 -21.19 27.36 0.64
C VAL A 313 -21.32 28.62 1.49
N ASP A 314 -22.08 28.59 2.59
CA ASP A 314 -22.15 29.74 3.49
C ASP A 314 -20.76 30.20 3.95
N ARG A 315 -20.64 31.48 4.17
CA ARG A 315 -19.33 32.12 4.38
C ARG A 315 -18.58 31.63 5.61
N GLU A 316 -19.29 31.24 6.65
CA GLU A 316 -18.64 30.76 7.87
C GLU A 316 -18.00 29.40 7.65
N VAL A 317 -18.75 28.46 7.08
CA VAL A 317 -18.26 27.11 6.77
C VAL A 317 -17.15 27.17 5.73
N ALA A 318 -17.33 27.95 4.64
CA ALA A 318 -16.30 28.12 3.61
C ALA A 318 -14.98 28.65 4.18
N ARG A 319 -15.04 29.68 5.04
CA ARG A 319 -13.85 30.22 5.69
C ARG A 319 -13.18 29.18 6.59
N LYS A 320 -13.94 28.52 7.45
CA LYS A 320 -13.41 27.49 8.35
C LYS A 320 -12.75 26.34 7.58
N LEU A 321 -13.42 25.85 6.51
CA LEU A 321 -12.86 24.84 5.62
C LEU A 321 -11.52 25.29 5.03
N ILE A 322 -11.50 26.44 4.35
CA ILE A 322 -10.29 26.95 3.65
C ILE A 322 -9.12 27.10 4.65
N TRP A 323 -9.37 27.68 5.84
CA TRP A 323 -8.35 27.85 6.88
C TRP A 323 -7.82 26.49 7.37
N THR A 324 -8.71 25.53 7.58
CA THR A 324 -8.31 24.19 8.03
C THR A 324 -7.52 23.46 6.96
N LEU A 325 -7.95 23.51 5.70
CA LEU A 325 -7.22 22.90 4.58
C LEU A 325 -5.79 23.49 4.44
N GLN A 326 -5.64 24.79 4.70
CA GLN A 326 -4.34 25.45 4.72
C GLN A 326 -3.50 24.98 5.92
N ALA A 327 -4.09 24.92 7.11
CA ALA A 327 -3.38 24.66 8.37
C ALA A 327 -3.10 23.18 8.65
N VAL A 328 -3.97 22.26 8.20
CA VAL A 328 -3.85 20.83 8.51
C VAL A 328 -2.54 20.27 7.97
N HIS A 329 -1.89 19.45 8.80
CA HIS A 329 -0.61 18.83 8.44
C HIS A 329 -0.75 17.92 7.21
N ASN A 330 0.21 18.04 6.29
CA ASN A 330 0.38 17.19 5.12
C ASN A 330 1.86 16.95 4.87
N GLY A 331 2.25 15.73 4.55
CA GLY A 331 3.64 15.34 4.37
C GLY A 331 4.22 14.63 5.58
N ILE A 332 5.54 14.64 5.68
CA ILE A 332 6.29 13.99 6.77
C ILE A 332 6.10 14.78 8.06
N LEU A 333 5.74 14.09 9.14
CA LEU A 333 5.76 14.66 10.50
C LEU A 333 7.06 14.32 11.22
N SER A 334 7.53 13.06 11.12
CA SER A 334 8.80 12.63 11.72
C SER A 334 9.50 11.58 10.87
N MET A 335 10.83 11.56 10.98
CA MET A 335 11.70 10.51 10.45
C MET A 335 11.96 9.48 11.55
N SER A 336 12.22 8.22 11.15
CA SER A 336 12.64 7.19 12.09
C SER A 336 13.94 7.56 12.78
N GLN A 337 14.08 7.13 14.05
CA GLN A 337 15.31 7.33 14.81
C GLN A 337 16.36 6.24 14.53
N ASP A 338 15.90 5.10 14.01
CA ASP A 338 16.69 3.89 13.86
C ASP A 338 17.06 3.60 12.39
N MET A 339 16.36 4.26 11.44
CA MET A 339 16.50 4.01 10.00
C MET A 339 16.35 5.31 9.19
N ASP A 340 16.93 5.36 8.01
CA ASP A 340 16.67 6.45 7.04
C ASP A 340 15.32 6.23 6.34
N LEU A 341 14.25 6.39 7.12
CA LEU A 341 12.88 6.11 6.71
C LEU A 341 11.93 7.13 7.34
N VAL A 342 10.85 7.45 6.64
CA VAL A 342 9.73 8.18 7.24
C VAL A 342 9.08 7.31 8.33
N GLU A 343 8.98 7.84 9.54
CA GLU A 343 8.27 7.19 10.63
C GLU A 343 6.79 7.52 10.59
N THR A 344 6.47 8.84 10.53
CA THR A 344 5.09 9.34 10.66
C THR A 344 4.79 10.37 9.59
N SER A 345 3.65 10.23 8.93
CA SER A 345 3.19 11.16 7.89
C SER A 345 1.66 11.31 7.87
N SER A 346 1.20 12.35 7.16
CA SER A 346 -0.22 12.57 6.84
C SER A 346 -0.36 13.01 5.39
N ASN A 347 -1.43 12.56 4.72
CA ASN A 347 -1.77 12.95 3.35
C ASN A 347 -3.19 13.51 3.29
N LEU A 348 -3.35 14.74 2.83
CA LEU A 348 -4.66 15.34 2.51
C LEU A 348 -5.13 14.76 1.18
N ALA A 349 -5.92 13.69 1.23
CA ALA A 349 -6.19 12.81 0.10
C ALA A 349 -7.32 13.30 -0.81
N SER A 350 -8.45 13.73 -0.25
CA SER A 350 -9.56 14.21 -1.06
C SER A 350 -10.44 15.23 -0.36
N ILE A 351 -11.05 16.10 -1.16
CA ILE A 351 -12.05 17.07 -0.73
C ILE A 351 -13.18 17.01 -1.74
N ARG A 352 -14.42 16.81 -1.29
CA ARG A 352 -15.61 16.67 -2.14
C ARG A 352 -16.78 17.44 -1.57
N LEU A 353 -17.34 18.32 -2.37
CA LEU A 353 -18.70 18.79 -2.15
C LEU A 353 -19.63 17.71 -2.69
N THR A 354 -20.59 17.28 -1.86
CA THR A 354 -21.48 16.15 -2.15
C THR A 354 -22.94 16.60 -2.11
N ASP A 355 -23.82 15.76 -2.64
CA ASP A 355 -25.25 15.96 -2.49
C ASP A 355 -25.65 16.06 -1.00
N GLY A 356 -26.73 16.81 -0.71
CA GLY A 356 -27.18 17.01 0.66
C GLY A 356 -26.47 18.12 1.41
N ASN A 357 -25.77 19.02 0.71
CA ASN A 357 -25.06 20.19 1.27
C ASN A 357 -23.99 19.79 2.30
N LYS A 358 -23.14 18.85 1.92
CA LYS A 358 -22.05 18.36 2.72
C LYS A 358 -20.72 18.50 2.00
N ILE A 359 -19.67 18.76 2.77
CA ILE A 359 -18.30 18.69 2.28
C ILE A 359 -17.57 17.59 3.05
N LEU A 360 -17.06 16.62 2.31
CA LEU A 360 -16.28 15.51 2.86
C LEU A 360 -14.80 15.75 2.58
N VAL A 361 -14.00 15.70 3.63
CA VAL A 361 -12.53 15.74 3.54
C VAL A 361 -11.98 14.43 4.05
N LYS A 362 -11.15 13.76 3.26
CA LYS A 362 -10.45 12.54 3.65
C LYS A 362 -8.96 12.77 3.72
N THR A 363 -8.36 12.27 4.78
CA THR A 363 -6.92 12.26 4.99
C THR A 363 -6.48 10.85 5.36
N SER A 364 -5.21 10.50 5.14
CA SER A 364 -4.63 9.25 5.62
C SER A 364 -3.38 9.53 6.43
N GLN A 365 -3.25 8.89 7.57
CA GLN A 365 -2.11 8.99 8.47
C GLN A 365 -1.39 7.65 8.51
N ARG A 366 -0.06 7.68 8.52
CA ARG A 366 0.79 6.50 8.59
C ARG A 366 1.85 6.67 9.66
N SER A 367 2.18 5.57 10.34
CA SER A 367 3.32 5.48 11.24
C SER A 367 3.70 4.03 11.52
N SER A 368 4.99 3.73 11.64
CA SER A 368 5.48 2.45 12.16
C SER A 368 5.28 2.31 13.68
N ILE A 369 4.96 3.43 14.36
CA ILE A 369 4.71 3.48 15.81
C ILE A 369 3.25 3.79 16.08
N LEU A 370 2.55 2.89 16.77
CA LEU A 370 1.11 3.00 17.02
C LEU A 370 0.73 4.30 17.76
N SER A 371 1.48 4.68 18.80
CA SER A 371 1.22 5.91 19.54
C SER A 371 1.43 7.17 18.71
N ALA A 372 2.42 7.18 17.82
CA ALA A 372 2.67 8.29 16.89
C ALA A 372 1.58 8.37 15.81
N ARG A 373 1.08 7.21 15.32
CA ARG A 373 -0.09 7.16 14.42
C ARG A 373 -1.32 7.79 15.08
N HIS A 374 -1.61 7.41 16.32
CA HIS A 374 -2.71 8.02 17.09
C HIS A 374 -2.50 9.52 17.27
N HIS A 375 -1.26 9.95 17.57
CA HIS A 375 -0.95 11.37 17.76
C HIS A 375 -1.23 12.18 16.48
N VAL A 376 -0.72 11.76 15.32
CA VAL A 376 -0.95 12.49 14.06
C VAL A 376 -2.43 12.46 13.65
N SER A 377 -3.14 11.34 13.88
CA SER A 377 -4.60 11.26 13.64
C SER A 377 -5.38 12.23 14.54
N ASN A 378 -4.99 12.33 15.82
CA ASN A 378 -5.59 13.29 16.75
C ASN A 378 -5.28 14.76 16.39
N MET A 379 -4.09 15.06 15.87
CA MET A 379 -3.76 16.40 15.35
C MET A 379 -4.70 16.79 14.21
N VAL A 380 -4.88 15.89 13.24
CA VAL A 380 -5.78 16.09 12.09
C VAL A 380 -7.23 16.22 12.56
N LYS A 381 -7.69 15.32 13.43
CA LYS A 381 -9.02 15.36 14.04
C LYS A 381 -9.27 16.69 14.72
N ALA A 382 -8.39 17.11 15.62
CA ALA A 382 -8.53 18.37 16.35
C ALA A 382 -8.62 19.58 15.41
N ALA A 383 -7.83 19.63 14.33
CA ALA A 383 -7.88 20.72 13.36
C ALA A 383 -9.27 20.84 12.70
N PHE A 384 -9.87 19.73 12.29
CA PHE A 384 -11.19 19.71 11.67
C PHE A 384 -12.32 19.94 12.69
N GLU A 385 -12.22 19.40 13.91
CA GLU A 385 -13.22 19.64 14.97
C GLU A 385 -13.25 21.12 15.43
N LEU A 386 -12.09 21.77 15.54
CA LEU A 386 -12.00 23.22 15.79
C LEU A 386 -12.69 24.05 14.69
N ALA A 387 -12.72 23.55 13.47
CA ALA A 387 -13.46 24.17 12.37
C ALA A 387 -14.97 23.84 12.37
N GLY A 388 -15.43 22.97 13.26
CA GLY A 388 -16.83 22.57 13.39
C GLY A 388 -17.24 21.38 12.54
N ALA A 389 -16.31 20.60 11.99
CA ALA A 389 -16.60 19.36 11.29
C ALA A 389 -16.95 18.23 12.27
N ARG A 390 -17.78 17.29 11.83
CA ARG A 390 -17.85 15.95 12.44
C ARG A 390 -16.68 15.14 11.93
N VAL A 391 -15.92 14.51 12.83
CA VAL A 391 -14.70 13.79 12.46
C VAL A 391 -14.74 12.37 12.95
N GLU A 392 -14.52 11.44 12.04
CA GLU A 392 -14.36 10.02 12.30
C GLU A 392 -12.93 9.60 11.92
N VAL A 393 -12.26 8.92 12.85
CA VAL A 393 -10.98 8.25 12.62
C VAL A 393 -11.27 6.77 12.55
N GLY A 394 -10.97 6.15 11.40
CA GLY A 394 -11.12 4.70 11.23
C GLY A 394 -10.16 3.93 12.14
N GLU A 395 -10.46 2.67 12.41
CA GLU A 395 -9.64 1.79 13.25
C GLU A 395 -8.20 1.67 12.71
N GLY A 396 -8.07 1.61 11.39
CA GLY A 396 -6.79 1.48 10.71
C GLY A 396 -6.15 0.10 10.94
N TYR A 397 -4.88 -0.01 10.63
CA TYR A 397 -4.08 -1.20 10.84
C TYR A 397 -2.74 -0.83 11.51
N PRO A 398 -2.15 -1.73 12.32
CA PRO A 398 -0.92 -1.47 13.05
C PRO A 398 0.30 -1.45 12.11
N GLY A 399 1.37 -0.81 12.55
CA GLY A 399 2.68 -0.91 11.94
C GLY A 399 3.52 -1.99 12.60
N TRP A 400 4.62 -2.29 11.97
CA TRP A 400 5.66 -3.17 12.49
C TRP A 400 6.93 -2.36 12.71
N LYS A 401 7.34 -2.23 13.98
CA LYS A 401 8.57 -1.53 14.35
C LYS A 401 9.75 -2.50 14.30
N MET A 402 10.88 -2.05 13.73
CA MET A 402 12.15 -2.79 13.75
C MET A 402 12.53 -3.22 15.16
N ASN A 403 12.94 -4.49 15.29
CA ASN A 403 13.58 -5.01 16.48
C ASN A 403 15.11 -5.02 16.28
N PRO A 404 15.90 -4.16 16.95
CA PRO A 404 17.36 -4.12 16.77
C PRO A 404 18.06 -5.39 17.28
N GLU A 405 17.40 -6.18 18.16
CA GLU A 405 17.92 -7.43 18.70
C GLU A 405 17.43 -8.67 17.94
N SER A 406 16.82 -8.51 16.77
CA SER A 406 16.28 -9.60 15.97
C SER A 406 17.34 -10.64 15.62
N ASP A 407 17.13 -11.88 16.06
CA ASP A 407 18.00 -13.01 15.74
C ASP A 407 17.81 -13.42 14.27
N ILE A 408 16.56 -13.41 13.78
CA ILE A 408 16.30 -13.80 12.38
C ILE A 408 16.90 -12.81 11.39
N LEU A 409 16.93 -11.52 11.71
CA LEU A 409 17.59 -10.54 10.88
C LEU A 409 19.10 -10.82 10.78
N LYS A 410 19.76 -11.09 11.92
CA LYS A 410 21.20 -11.45 11.94
C LYS A 410 21.48 -12.67 11.06
N ILE A 411 20.67 -13.73 11.23
CA ILE A 411 20.78 -14.97 10.43
C ILE A 411 20.56 -14.69 8.95
N ALA A 412 19.54 -13.92 8.59
CA ALA A 412 19.24 -13.59 7.19
C ALA A 412 20.37 -12.78 6.54
N VAL A 413 20.95 -11.80 7.24
CA VAL A 413 22.08 -11.01 6.75
C VAL A 413 23.33 -11.89 6.56
N GLU A 414 23.68 -12.71 7.55
CA GLU A 414 24.87 -13.56 7.52
C GLU A 414 24.78 -14.62 6.43
N THR A 415 23.63 -15.29 6.31
CA THR A 415 23.41 -16.31 5.26
C THR A 415 23.39 -15.71 3.87
N TYR A 416 22.78 -14.55 3.67
CA TYR A 416 22.80 -13.85 2.40
C TYR A 416 24.24 -13.48 1.98
N LYS A 417 25.01 -12.91 2.93
CA LYS A 417 26.42 -12.56 2.68
C LYS A 417 27.28 -13.78 2.36
N ALA A 418 27.06 -14.89 3.05
CA ALA A 418 27.77 -16.14 2.81
C ALA A 418 27.47 -16.73 1.42
N LEU A 419 26.21 -16.65 0.95
CA LEU A 419 25.79 -17.18 -0.34
C LEU A 419 26.25 -16.31 -1.51
N PHE A 420 26.12 -14.99 -1.38
CA PHE A 420 26.22 -14.09 -2.55
C PHE A 420 27.43 -13.14 -2.48
N GLY A 421 28.25 -13.17 -1.42
CA GLY A 421 29.45 -12.35 -1.27
C GLY A 421 29.18 -10.83 -1.13
N ARG A 422 27.93 -10.43 -0.90
CA ARG A 422 27.50 -9.05 -0.69
C ARG A 422 26.51 -8.95 0.48
N GLU A 423 26.42 -7.79 1.10
CA GLU A 423 25.43 -7.56 2.15
C GLU A 423 24.07 -7.22 1.54
N PRO A 424 22.95 -7.74 2.09
CA PRO A 424 21.63 -7.30 1.72
C PRO A 424 21.37 -5.91 2.29
N LYS A 425 20.43 -5.18 1.69
CA LYS A 425 19.96 -3.92 2.26
C LYS A 425 18.90 -4.20 3.32
N VAL A 426 19.10 -3.71 4.54
CA VAL A 426 18.09 -3.77 5.59
C VAL A 426 17.27 -2.50 5.53
N LEU A 427 15.96 -2.63 5.31
CA LEU A 427 15.06 -1.53 5.01
C LEU A 427 13.79 -1.62 5.84
N GLY A 428 13.09 -0.49 5.94
CA GLY A 428 11.68 -0.42 6.29
C GLY A 428 10.89 0.14 5.12
N ILE A 429 9.60 -0.11 5.11
CA ILE A 429 8.67 0.44 4.13
C ILE A 429 7.65 1.35 4.81
N HIS A 430 7.38 2.51 4.23
CA HIS A 430 6.34 3.42 4.75
C HIS A 430 4.95 3.10 4.16
N ALA A 431 4.72 1.82 3.87
CA ALA A 431 3.45 1.22 3.48
C ALA A 431 3.06 0.11 4.46
N GLY A 432 1.86 -0.48 4.28
CA GLY A 432 1.41 -1.61 5.10
C GLY A 432 2.01 -2.92 4.59
N LEU A 433 2.25 -3.84 5.51
CA LEU A 433 2.49 -5.26 5.27
C LEU A 433 1.67 -6.05 6.30
N GLU A 434 1.32 -7.29 5.99
CA GLU A 434 0.65 -8.19 6.94
C GLU A 434 1.46 -8.38 8.23
N CYS A 435 2.79 -8.24 8.15
CA CYS A 435 3.70 -8.24 9.31
C CYS A 435 3.29 -7.24 10.40
N GLY A 436 2.67 -6.10 10.04
CA GLY A 436 2.12 -5.16 11.00
C GLY A 436 1.04 -5.79 11.87
N LEU A 437 0.10 -6.51 11.25
CA LEU A 437 -0.99 -7.23 11.94
C LEU A 437 -0.46 -8.40 12.78
N PHE A 438 0.53 -9.13 12.26
CA PHE A 438 1.15 -10.22 13.00
C PHE A 438 1.91 -9.71 14.23
N SER A 439 2.61 -8.57 14.13
CA SER A 439 3.33 -7.98 15.27
C SER A 439 2.42 -7.62 16.44
N GLU A 440 1.17 -7.22 16.15
CA GLU A 440 0.18 -6.92 17.17
C GLU A 440 -0.41 -8.19 17.80
N LYS A 441 -0.74 -9.19 16.95
CA LYS A 441 -1.41 -10.43 17.38
C LYS A 441 -0.49 -11.45 18.05
N TYR A 442 0.79 -11.42 17.70
CA TYR A 442 1.82 -12.33 18.18
C TYR A 442 2.99 -11.53 18.77
N PRO A 443 2.82 -10.92 19.98
CA PRO A 443 3.88 -10.16 20.62
C PRO A 443 5.13 -11.01 20.82
N GLY A 444 6.27 -10.54 20.32
CA GLY A 444 7.55 -11.26 20.41
C GLY A 444 7.89 -12.14 19.21
N LEU A 445 7.00 -12.24 18.21
CA LEU A 445 7.31 -12.90 16.94
C LEU A 445 8.45 -12.16 16.24
N ASP A 446 9.55 -12.85 15.95
CA ASP A 446 10.72 -12.28 15.28
C ASP A 446 10.58 -12.45 13.77
N MET A 447 10.52 -11.35 13.02
CA MET A 447 10.10 -11.35 11.63
C MET A 447 11.09 -10.67 10.70
N VAL A 448 11.16 -11.17 9.45
CA VAL A 448 11.81 -10.52 8.31
C VAL A 448 10.98 -10.78 7.05
N SER A 449 10.87 -9.77 6.18
CA SER A 449 10.21 -9.90 4.88
C SER A 449 11.23 -9.74 3.76
N PHE A 450 11.18 -10.63 2.76
CA PHE A 450 12.02 -10.61 1.57
C PHE A 450 11.38 -11.42 0.43
N GLY A 451 11.81 -11.18 -0.79
CA GLY A 451 11.26 -11.87 -1.96
C GLY A 451 12.11 -11.67 -3.21
N PRO A 452 11.73 -12.32 -4.33
CA PRO A 452 12.38 -12.13 -5.62
C PRO A 452 12.03 -10.78 -6.24
N THR A 453 12.71 -10.42 -7.32
CA THR A 453 12.46 -9.14 -7.99
C THR A 453 11.24 -9.23 -8.89
N LEU A 454 10.22 -8.43 -8.54
CA LEU A 454 9.01 -8.17 -9.30
C LEU A 454 9.01 -6.74 -9.86
N ARG A 455 8.34 -6.51 -10.96
CA ARG A 455 8.10 -5.16 -11.51
C ARG A 455 6.74 -5.09 -12.17
N GLY A 456 6.12 -3.91 -12.07
CA GLY A 456 4.82 -3.67 -12.68
C GLY A 456 3.69 -4.45 -12.02
N VAL A 457 3.84 -4.84 -10.76
CA VAL A 457 2.79 -5.49 -9.97
C VAL A 457 1.48 -4.71 -10.04
N HIS A 458 0.37 -5.38 -9.84
CA HIS A 458 -0.99 -4.82 -9.95
C HIS A 458 -1.33 -4.26 -11.33
N SER A 459 -0.61 -4.70 -12.37
CA SER A 459 -0.88 -4.29 -13.74
C SER A 459 -0.57 -5.43 -14.74
N PRO A 460 -1.07 -5.35 -16.00
CA PRO A 460 -0.71 -6.31 -17.05
C PRO A 460 0.77 -6.31 -17.46
N ASP A 461 1.56 -5.36 -16.94
CA ASP A 461 3.01 -5.29 -17.12
C ASP A 461 3.78 -6.06 -16.04
N GLU A 462 3.09 -6.74 -15.14
CA GLU A 462 3.69 -7.55 -14.08
C GLU A 462 4.65 -8.58 -14.65
N ARG A 463 5.84 -8.64 -14.05
CA ARG A 463 6.91 -9.56 -14.46
C ARG A 463 7.80 -9.95 -13.29
N LEU A 464 8.23 -11.19 -13.30
CA LEU A 464 9.12 -11.80 -12.32
C LEU A 464 10.52 -12.03 -12.92
N LEU A 465 11.56 -11.55 -12.26
CA LEU A 465 12.95 -11.76 -12.68
C LEU A 465 13.41 -13.16 -12.28
N ILE A 466 13.44 -14.08 -13.23
CA ILE A 466 13.66 -15.52 -13.04
C ILE A 466 14.92 -15.84 -12.21
N PRO A 467 16.13 -15.26 -12.46
CA PRO A 467 17.31 -15.58 -11.67
C PRO A 467 17.17 -15.29 -10.18
N THR A 468 16.35 -14.31 -9.80
CA THR A 468 16.18 -13.92 -8.39
C THR A 468 15.36 -14.93 -7.60
N VAL A 469 14.51 -15.71 -8.25
CA VAL A 469 13.77 -16.82 -7.62
C VAL A 469 14.73 -17.87 -7.06
N ALA A 470 15.75 -18.23 -7.82
CA ALA A 470 16.78 -19.16 -7.34
C ALA A 470 17.58 -18.58 -6.17
N MET A 471 17.89 -17.28 -6.20
CA MET A 471 18.61 -16.63 -5.10
C MET A 471 17.80 -16.64 -3.81
N VAL A 472 16.53 -16.28 -3.87
CA VAL A 472 15.64 -16.30 -2.70
C VAL A 472 15.43 -17.72 -2.18
N TRP A 473 15.27 -18.69 -3.08
CA TRP A 473 15.13 -20.10 -2.71
C TRP A 473 16.36 -20.63 -1.95
N GLU A 474 17.57 -20.36 -2.44
CA GLU A 474 18.80 -20.72 -1.73
C GLU A 474 18.92 -20.00 -0.38
N HIS A 475 18.48 -18.73 -0.31
CA HIS A 475 18.49 -17.96 0.92
C HIS A 475 17.54 -18.55 1.97
N ILE A 476 16.30 -18.90 1.60
CA ILE A 476 15.34 -19.58 2.48
C ILE A 476 15.96 -20.88 3.06
N LYS A 477 16.54 -21.72 2.22
CA LYS A 477 17.20 -22.98 2.66
C LYS A 477 18.34 -22.72 3.62
N ALA A 478 19.15 -21.70 3.33
CA ALA A 478 20.27 -21.34 4.22
C ALA A 478 19.78 -20.78 5.57
N ILE A 479 18.75 -19.96 5.58
CA ILE A 479 18.13 -19.48 6.82
C ILE A 479 17.63 -20.66 7.66
N LEU A 480 16.81 -21.52 7.08
CA LEU A 480 16.19 -22.67 7.77
C LEU A 480 17.24 -23.60 8.40
N LYS A 481 18.35 -23.81 7.72
CA LYS A 481 19.48 -24.63 8.21
C LYS A 481 20.16 -24.00 9.44
N ASN A 482 20.16 -22.67 9.56
CA ASN A 482 20.86 -21.92 10.60
C ASN A 482 19.97 -21.44 11.75
N ILE A 483 18.69 -21.83 11.77
CA ILE A 483 17.78 -21.50 12.89
C ILE A 483 18.33 -22.05 14.21
N PRO A 484 18.35 -21.25 15.30
CA PRO A 484 18.87 -21.69 16.58
C PRO A 484 18.01 -22.78 17.24
N ALA A 485 18.60 -23.50 18.17
CA ALA A 485 17.87 -24.43 19.02
C ALA A 485 16.89 -23.67 19.93
N LYS A 486 15.81 -24.35 20.31
CA LYS A 486 14.93 -23.89 21.39
C LYS A 486 15.73 -23.75 22.68
N ALA A 487 15.49 -22.68 23.44
CA ALA A 487 16.13 -22.43 24.73
C ALA A 487 15.72 -23.46 25.77
#